data_8cb3e607719d92e67d1d8e14f0d5e090
#
_entry.id   8cb3e607719d92e67d1d8e14f0d5e090
#
_cell.length_a   1.000
_cell.length_b   1.000
_cell.length_c   1.000
_cell.angle_alpha   90.00
_cell.angle_beta   90.00
_cell.angle_gamma   90.00
#
_symmetry.space_group_name_H-M   'P 1'
#
loop_
_entity.id
_entity.type
_entity.pdbx_description
1 polymer ?
#
loop_
_entity_poly.entity_id
_entity_poly.type
_entity_poly.pdbx_seq_one_letter_code
_entity_poly.pdbx_strand_id
1 'polypeptide(L)'
;MHITARVDYAVRTLLEIARAPQADKAVIGATAVQVAPVVKAEAISTAQHIPPKVLETVLAELRRADLVTSRRGPDGGYWLARPAARISIADVIRAIEGPLASVRGERPEDVRYPGAAEPLQRVWIALRVNIRAVLENVSIDDIAQNRLPGFVETLTADPGAWARR
;
A
#
# COMPACT_ATOMS: atom_id res chain seq x y z
N MET A 1 5.24 -15.83 1.04
CA MET A 1 4.95 -14.48 0.49
C MET A 1 6.27 -13.72 0.44
N HIS A 2 6.55 -13.01 -0.60
CA HIS A 2 7.72 -12.16 -0.74
C HIS A 2 7.24 -10.71 -0.95
N ILE A 3 7.72 -9.78 -0.15
CA ILE A 3 7.48 -8.35 -0.36
C ILE A 3 8.60 -7.83 -1.25
N THR A 4 8.26 -7.43 -2.47
CA THR A 4 9.25 -6.95 -3.43
C THR A 4 9.65 -5.50 -3.16
N ALA A 5 10.80 -5.09 -3.70
CA ALA A 5 11.23 -3.69 -3.62
C ALA A 5 10.20 -2.73 -4.24
N ARG A 6 9.45 -3.18 -5.26
CA ARG A 6 8.41 -2.35 -5.90
C ARG A 6 7.24 -2.08 -4.95
N VAL A 7 6.79 -3.09 -4.21
CA VAL A 7 5.75 -2.92 -3.18
C VAL A 7 6.24 -2.00 -2.06
N ASP A 8 7.48 -2.20 -1.57
CA ASP A 8 8.08 -1.34 -0.55
C ASP A 8 8.13 0.13 -1.02
N TYR A 9 8.61 0.37 -2.24
CA TYR A 9 8.63 1.71 -2.83
C TYR A 9 7.24 2.31 -2.99
N ALA A 10 6.24 1.51 -3.36
CA ALA A 10 4.86 1.98 -3.50
C ALA A 10 4.27 2.43 -2.16
N VAL A 11 4.45 1.64 -1.10
CA VAL A 11 4.03 2.02 0.25
C VAL A 11 4.73 3.30 0.69
N ARG A 12 6.04 3.39 0.56
CA ARG A 12 6.83 4.57 0.93
C ARG A 12 6.43 5.81 0.13
N THR A 13 6.12 5.65 -1.15
CA THR A 13 5.60 6.73 -2.00
C THR A 13 4.27 7.27 -1.46
N LEU A 14 3.33 6.39 -1.10
CA LEU A 14 2.03 6.79 -0.53
C LEU A 14 2.18 7.45 0.85
N LEU A 15 3.14 7.00 1.66
CA LEU A 15 3.44 7.61 2.96
C LEU A 15 3.95 9.05 2.81
N GLU A 16 4.85 9.32 1.85
CA GLU A 16 5.31 10.69 1.58
C GLU A 16 4.15 11.58 1.11
N ILE A 17 3.28 11.08 0.25
CA ILE A 17 2.12 11.83 -0.21
C ILE A 17 1.13 12.08 0.95
N ALA A 18 0.91 11.08 1.81
CA ALA A 18 -0.01 11.18 2.94
C ALA A 18 0.48 12.16 4.03
N ARG A 19 1.80 12.28 4.22
CA ARG A 19 2.42 13.14 5.23
C ARG A 19 2.64 14.58 4.75
N ALA A 20 2.41 14.85 3.47
CA ALA A 20 2.56 16.21 2.95
C ALA A 20 1.64 17.17 3.73
N PRO A 21 2.17 18.33 4.15
CA PRO A 21 1.36 19.32 4.86
C PRO A 21 0.14 19.66 4.00
N GLN A 22 -1.03 19.58 4.61
CA GLN A 22 -2.27 19.99 3.94
C GLN A 22 -2.11 21.44 3.51
N ALA A 23 -2.23 21.72 2.21
CA ALA A 23 -2.21 23.08 1.73
C ALA A 23 -3.36 23.83 2.42
N ASP A 24 -3.08 25.06 2.88
CA ASP A 24 -4.08 25.93 3.45
C ASP A 24 -5.29 25.99 2.53
N LYS A 25 -6.48 26.06 3.14
CA LYS A 25 -7.75 26.16 2.42
C LYS A 25 -7.66 27.34 1.44
N ALA A 26 -7.51 27.03 0.15
CA ALA A 26 -7.63 28.08 -0.85
C ALA A 26 -9.09 28.52 -0.91
N VAL A 27 -9.35 29.76 -0.54
CA VAL A 27 -10.67 30.35 -0.68
C VAL A 27 -10.80 30.79 -2.14
N ILE A 28 -11.51 30.01 -2.94
CA ILE A 28 -11.89 30.39 -4.30
C ILE A 28 -13.37 30.79 -4.26
N GLY A 29 -13.62 32.08 -4.21
CA GLY A 29 -14.98 32.61 -4.03
C GLY A 29 -15.51 32.41 -2.59
N ALA A 30 -16.83 32.26 -2.44
CA ALA A 30 -17.48 32.04 -1.14
C ALA A 30 -17.39 30.57 -0.62
N THR A 31 -16.72 29.69 -1.37
CA THR A 31 -16.63 28.26 -1.00
C THR A 31 -15.18 27.90 -0.70
N ALA A 32 -14.94 27.40 0.51
CA ALA A 32 -13.64 26.84 0.89
C ALA A 32 -13.43 25.50 0.15
N VAL A 33 -12.59 25.49 -0.86
CA VAL A 33 -12.17 24.28 -1.55
C VAL A 33 -10.91 23.74 -0.88
N GLN A 34 -10.98 22.54 -0.34
CA GLN A 34 -9.81 21.87 0.21
C GLN A 34 -8.93 21.42 -0.95
N VAL A 35 -7.84 22.13 -1.20
CA VAL A 35 -6.85 21.73 -2.21
C VAL A 35 -6.03 20.60 -1.60
N ALA A 36 -6.08 19.41 -2.21
CA ALA A 36 -5.23 18.32 -1.79
C ALA A 36 -3.76 18.73 -1.89
N PRO A 37 -2.92 18.43 -0.88
CA PRO A 37 -1.49 18.76 -0.93
C PRO A 37 -0.85 18.02 -2.11
N VAL A 38 -0.09 18.76 -2.92
CA VAL A 38 0.55 18.23 -4.12
C VAL A 38 2.02 17.97 -3.83
N VAL A 39 2.49 16.75 -4.08
CA VAL A 39 3.88 16.36 -3.88
C VAL A 39 4.56 16.10 -5.22
N LYS A 40 5.74 16.67 -5.41
CA LYS A 40 6.56 16.45 -6.61
C LYS A 40 7.23 15.08 -6.55
N ALA A 41 7.33 14.39 -7.70
CA ALA A 41 8.03 13.11 -7.78
C ALA A 41 9.49 13.20 -7.31
N GLU A 42 10.16 14.30 -7.62
CA GLU A 42 11.53 14.54 -7.20
C GLU A 42 11.68 14.61 -5.68
N ALA A 43 10.73 15.26 -4.99
CA ALA A 43 10.71 15.32 -3.53
C ALA A 43 10.54 13.92 -2.92
N ILE A 44 9.64 13.09 -3.47
CA ILE A 44 9.44 11.69 -3.03
C ILE A 44 10.72 10.88 -3.28
N SER A 45 11.31 11.00 -4.47
CA SER A 45 12.54 10.29 -4.84
C SER A 45 13.66 10.59 -3.86
N THR A 46 13.86 11.87 -3.54
CA THR A 46 14.90 12.32 -2.61
C THR A 46 14.63 11.88 -1.18
N ALA A 47 13.41 12.10 -0.67
CA ALA A 47 13.06 11.78 0.71
C ALA A 47 13.15 10.29 1.01
N GLN A 48 12.77 9.45 0.05
CA GLN A 48 12.69 8.00 0.23
C GLN A 48 13.86 7.23 -0.43
N HIS A 49 14.81 7.93 -1.06
CA HIS A 49 15.92 7.33 -1.81
C HIS A 49 15.45 6.29 -2.85
N ILE A 50 14.36 6.61 -3.57
CA ILE A 50 13.82 5.77 -4.63
C ILE A 50 14.38 6.25 -5.97
N PRO A 51 14.98 5.35 -6.78
CA PRO A 51 15.48 5.72 -8.10
C PRO A 51 14.37 6.34 -8.97
N PRO A 52 14.58 7.50 -9.64
CA PRO A 52 13.54 8.22 -10.36
C PRO A 52 12.76 7.38 -11.37
N LYS A 53 13.44 6.57 -12.18
CA LYS A 53 12.79 5.68 -13.17
C LYS A 53 11.89 4.62 -12.53
N VAL A 54 12.28 4.10 -11.36
CA VAL A 54 11.47 3.14 -10.61
C VAL A 54 10.24 3.83 -10.04
N LEU A 55 10.43 5.03 -9.46
CA LEU A 55 9.34 5.83 -8.93
C LEU A 55 8.30 6.19 -9.99
N GLU A 56 8.72 6.57 -11.21
CA GLU A 56 7.80 6.83 -12.34
C GLU A 56 6.91 5.62 -12.64
N THR A 57 7.49 4.41 -12.65
CA THR A 57 6.75 3.17 -12.88
C THR A 57 5.75 2.92 -11.76
N VAL A 58 6.20 3.04 -10.50
CA VAL A 58 5.36 2.86 -9.31
C VAL A 58 4.20 3.86 -9.30
N LEU A 59 4.46 5.14 -9.56
CA LEU A 59 3.42 6.18 -9.63
C LEU A 59 2.41 5.91 -10.75
N ALA A 60 2.85 5.40 -11.90
CA ALA A 60 1.96 5.02 -12.98
C ALA A 60 1.04 3.84 -12.60
N GLU A 61 1.54 2.87 -11.85
CA GLU A 61 0.76 1.73 -11.35
C GLU A 61 -0.24 2.16 -10.28
N LEU A 62 0.20 2.97 -9.31
CA LEU A 62 -0.67 3.52 -8.27
C LEU A 62 -1.81 4.39 -8.86
N ARG A 63 -1.53 5.13 -9.93
CA ARG A 63 -2.56 5.90 -10.66
C ARG A 63 -3.56 4.98 -11.37
N ARG A 64 -3.10 3.92 -12.02
CA ARG A 64 -3.99 2.95 -12.68
C ARG A 64 -4.91 2.23 -11.69
N ALA A 65 -4.46 2.10 -10.45
CA ALA A 65 -5.22 1.47 -9.36
C ALA A 65 -6.07 2.48 -8.54
N ASP A 66 -6.19 3.73 -8.97
CA ASP A 66 -6.93 4.80 -8.26
C ASP A 66 -6.49 4.99 -6.81
N LEU A 67 -5.19 4.81 -6.54
CA LEU A 67 -4.58 5.12 -5.25
C LEU A 67 -3.95 6.52 -5.23
N VAL A 68 -3.51 7.00 -6.39
CA VAL A 68 -2.87 8.30 -6.59
C VAL A 68 -3.50 9.01 -7.78
N THR A 69 -3.66 10.31 -7.66
CA THR A 69 -4.01 11.22 -8.75
C THR A 69 -2.85 12.17 -9.03
N SER A 70 -2.77 12.72 -10.25
CA SER A 70 -1.70 13.65 -10.61
C SER A 70 -2.20 14.75 -11.55
N ARG A 71 -1.53 15.90 -11.50
CA ARG A 71 -1.67 17.01 -12.45
C ARG A 71 -0.29 17.38 -13.01
N ARG A 72 -0.26 17.70 -14.29
CA ARG A 72 0.95 18.20 -14.97
C ARG A 72 1.12 19.71 -14.74
N GLY A 73 2.33 20.20 -14.99
CA GLY A 73 2.66 21.63 -14.98
C GLY A 73 3.49 22.06 -13.78
N PRO A 74 3.84 23.36 -13.70
CA PRO A 74 4.68 23.91 -12.62
C PRO A 74 4.09 23.66 -11.24
N ASP A 75 2.77 23.84 -11.08
CA ASP A 75 2.01 23.59 -9.85
C ASP A 75 1.44 22.16 -9.79
N GLY A 76 1.89 21.28 -10.67
CA GLY A 76 1.47 19.89 -10.73
C GLY A 76 2.24 19.00 -9.74
N GLY A 77 1.83 17.76 -9.66
CA GLY A 77 2.43 16.70 -8.84
C GLY A 77 1.40 15.64 -8.51
N TYR A 78 1.57 14.96 -7.38
CA TYR A 78 0.81 13.80 -6.98
C TYR A 78 0.11 14.02 -5.65
N TRP A 79 -1.09 13.45 -5.48
CA TRP A 79 -1.84 13.37 -4.23
C TRP A 79 -2.63 12.07 -4.15
N LEU A 80 -3.09 11.69 -2.96
CA LEU A 80 -3.91 10.49 -2.79
C LEU A 80 -5.26 10.65 -3.47
N ALA A 81 -5.70 9.64 -4.21
CA ALA A 81 -7.01 9.62 -4.87
C ALA A 81 -8.17 9.43 -3.88
N ARG A 82 -7.87 8.91 -2.68
CA ARG A 82 -8.81 8.72 -1.58
C ARG A 82 -8.11 8.89 -0.23
N PRO A 83 -8.82 9.09 0.89
CA PRO A 83 -8.22 9.27 2.20
C PRO A 83 -7.23 8.16 2.55
N ALA A 84 -6.09 8.51 3.15
CA ALA A 84 -5.04 7.56 3.55
C ALA A 84 -5.56 6.42 4.44
N ALA A 85 -6.54 6.71 5.31
CA ALA A 85 -7.21 5.73 6.16
C ALA A 85 -8.07 4.70 5.38
N ARG A 86 -8.34 4.96 4.09
CA ARG A 86 -9.06 4.05 3.20
C ARG A 86 -8.16 3.36 2.17
N ILE A 87 -6.86 3.44 2.35
CA ILE A 87 -5.86 2.73 1.54
C ILE A 87 -5.16 1.74 2.44
N SER A 88 -5.46 0.46 2.30
CA SER A 88 -4.80 -0.61 3.04
C SER A 88 -3.47 -1.02 2.38
N ILE A 89 -2.59 -1.65 3.14
CA ILE A 89 -1.38 -2.28 2.58
C ILE A 89 -1.76 -3.35 1.54
N ALA A 90 -2.87 -4.05 1.76
CA ALA A 90 -3.40 -5.00 0.79
C ALA A 90 -3.75 -4.36 -0.55
N ASP A 91 -4.33 -3.15 -0.56
CA ASP A 91 -4.63 -2.42 -1.79
C ASP A 91 -3.37 -2.10 -2.58
N VAL A 92 -2.31 -1.68 -1.88
CA VAL A 92 -1.01 -1.37 -2.50
C VAL A 92 -0.39 -2.60 -3.13
N ILE A 93 -0.38 -3.73 -2.42
CA ILE A 93 0.15 -5.00 -2.97
C ILE A 93 -0.65 -5.43 -4.19
N ARG A 94 -1.98 -5.35 -4.14
CA ARG A 94 -2.85 -5.70 -5.28
C ARG A 94 -2.61 -4.80 -6.49
N ALA A 95 -2.32 -3.54 -6.27
CA ALA A 95 -2.02 -2.57 -7.34
C ALA A 95 -0.71 -2.88 -8.07
N ILE A 96 0.30 -3.37 -7.34
CA ILE A 96 1.65 -3.57 -7.86
C ILE A 96 1.88 -5.00 -8.36
N GLU A 97 1.35 -6.01 -7.67
CA GLU A 97 1.65 -7.42 -7.90
C GLU A 97 0.43 -8.30 -8.12
N GLY A 98 -0.77 -7.75 -7.97
CA GLY A 98 -1.98 -8.53 -8.09
C GLY A 98 -2.38 -9.24 -6.79
N PRO A 99 -3.01 -10.42 -6.87
CA PRO A 99 -3.61 -11.09 -5.72
C PRO A 99 -2.62 -11.36 -4.58
N LEU A 100 -3.04 -11.16 -3.32
CA LEU A 100 -2.22 -11.36 -2.11
C LEU A 100 -1.72 -12.80 -1.96
N ALA A 101 -2.45 -13.77 -2.50
CA ALA A 101 -2.05 -15.17 -2.53
C ALA A 101 -2.57 -15.83 -3.81
N SER A 102 -1.69 -16.54 -4.48
CA SER A 102 -2.01 -17.40 -5.61
C SER A 102 -1.22 -18.70 -5.53
N VAL A 103 -1.75 -19.76 -6.08
CA VAL A 103 -1.10 -21.06 -6.21
C VAL A 103 -0.99 -21.38 -7.69
N ARG A 104 0.20 -21.35 -8.25
CA ARG A 104 0.45 -21.55 -9.69
C ARG A 104 -0.34 -20.58 -10.58
N GLY A 105 -0.55 -19.33 -10.10
CA GLY A 105 -1.32 -18.30 -10.79
C GLY A 105 -2.84 -18.38 -10.59
N GLU A 106 -3.36 -19.45 -9.99
CA GLU A 106 -4.79 -19.62 -9.69
C GLU A 106 -5.14 -19.13 -8.27
N ARG A 107 -6.41 -18.86 -8.02
CA ARG A 107 -6.89 -18.54 -6.67
C ARG A 107 -6.85 -19.79 -5.80
N PRO A 108 -6.50 -19.72 -4.51
CA PRO A 108 -6.49 -20.89 -3.62
C PRO A 108 -7.79 -21.68 -3.58
N GLU A 109 -8.95 -21.02 -3.73
CA GLU A 109 -10.27 -21.64 -3.77
C GLU A 109 -10.52 -22.47 -5.04
N ASP A 110 -9.84 -22.16 -6.13
CA ASP A 110 -10.05 -22.82 -7.43
C ASP A 110 -9.10 -24.01 -7.62
N VAL A 111 -8.01 -24.07 -6.85
CA VAL A 111 -7.04 -25.17 -6.94
C VAL A 111 -7.62 -26.44 -6.32
N ARG A 112 -7.42 -27.59 -7.00
CA ARG A 112 -7.81 -28.92 -6.51
C ARG A 112 -6.59 -29.84 -6.49
N TYR A 113 -6.57 -30.74 -5.54
CA TYR A 113 -5.50 -31.73 -5.34
C TYR A 113 -6.09 -33.13 -5.19
N PRO A 114 -5.49 -34.16 -5.82
CA PRO A 114 -5.94 -35.52 -5.66
C PRO A 114 -5.30 -36.21 -4.45
N GLY A 115 -6.02 -37.20 -3.91
CA GLY A 115 -5.51 -38.14 -2.92
C GLY A 115 -4.94 -37.50 -1.66
N ALA A 116 -3.76 -37.87 -1.23
CA ALA A 116 -3.11 -37.40 -0.02
C ALA A 116 -2.86 -35.87 0.02
N ALA A 117 -2.88 -35.21 -1.13
CA ALA A 117 -2.68 -33.77 -1.23
C ALA A 117 -3.98 -32.96 -1.07
N GLU A 118 -5.16 -33.59 -1.04
CA GLU A 118 -6.46 -32.91 -0.94
C GLU A 118 -6.51 -31.86 0.18
N PRO A 119 -6.00 -32.10 1.41
CA PRO A 119 -6.03 -31.11 2.47
C PRO A 119 -5.23 -29.83 2.21
N LEU A 120 -4.32 -29.82 1.24
CA LEU A 120 -3.41 -28.71 0.95
C LEU A 120 -4.14 -27.43 0.54
N GLN A 121 -5.29 -27.56 -0.13
CA GLN A 121 -6.12 -26.40 -0.47
C GLN A 121 -6.51 -25.59 0.78
N ARG A 122 -6.91 -26.26 1.87
CA ARG A 122 -7.29 -25.62 3.13
C ARG A 122 -6.11 -24.88 3.77
N VAL A 123 -4.90 -25.39 3.62
CA VAL A 123 -3.68 -24.73 4.11
C VAL A 123 -3.45 -23.40 3.36
N TRP A 124 -3.62 -23.39 2.04
CA TRP A 124 -3.49 -22.15 1.24
C TRP A 124 -4.58 -21.13 1.54
N ILE A 125 -5.80 -21.60 1.77
CA ILE A 125 -6.90 -20.69 2.19
C ILE A 125 -6.59 -20.10 3.57
N ALA A 126 -6.16 -20.90 4.54
CA ALA A 126 -5.80 -20.44 5.88
C ALA A 126 -4.64 -19.41 5.84
N LEU A 127 -3.60 -19.68 5.04
CA LEU A 127 -2.50 -18.74 4.83
C LEU A 127 -3.03 -17.40 4.28
N ARG A 128 -3.87 -17.42 3.25
CA ARG A 128 -4.47 -16.21 2.68
C ARG A 128 -5.30 -15.43 3.71
N VAL A 129 -6.08 -16.13 4.54
CA VAL A 129 -6.88 -15.49 5.61
C VAL A 129 -5.97 -14.73 6.57
N ASN A 130 -4.87 -15.35 7.02
CA ASN A 130 -3.92 -14.69 7.92
C ASN A 130 -3.21 -13.50 7.27
N ILE A 131 -2.80 -13.61 6.02
CA ILE A 131 -2.20 -12.50 5.26
C ILE A 131 -3.21 -11.33 5.16
N ARG A 132 -4.46 -11.62 4.83
CA ARG A 132 -5.52 -10.60 4.73
C ARG A 132 -5.82 -9.97 6.08
N ALA A 133 -5.85 -10.74 7.16
CA ALA A 133 -6.10 -10.24 8.51
C ALA A 133 -5.10 -9.15 8.92
N VAL A 134 -3.86 -9.22 8.46
CA VAL A 134 -2.87 -8.16 8.69
C VAL A 134 -3.00 -7.05 7.65
N LEU A 135 -2.89 -7.38 6.36
CA LEU A 135 -2.67 -6.40 5.30
C LEU A 135 -3.92 -5.57 4.95
N GLU A 136 -5.13 -6.10 5.16
CA GLU A 136 -6.39 -5.37 4.92
C GLU A 136 -6.76 -4.45 6.11
N ASN A 137 -6.17 -4.68 7.29
CA ASN A 137 -6.47 -3.94 8.51
C ASN A 137 -5.36 -2.97 8.94
N VAL A 138 -4.36 -2.75 8.10
CA VAL A 138 -3.34 -1.69 8.29
C VAL A 138 -3.45 -0.72 7.12
N SER A 139 -3.76 0.53 7.43
CA SER A 139 -3.89 1.60 6.44
C SER A 139 -2.59 2.40 6.28
N ILE A 140 -2.50 3.16 5.19
CA ILE A 140 -1.44 4.16 4.99
C ILE A 140 -1.46 5.22 6.09
N ASP A 141 -2.66 5.59 6.59
CA ASP A 141 -2.79 6.56 7.70
C ASP A 141 -2.22 6.02 9.02
N ASP A 142 -2.48 4.76 9.35
CA ASP A 142 -1.95 4.13 10.56
C ASP A 142 -0.42 4.21 10.61
N ILE A 143 0.23 3.94 9.48
CA ILE A 143 1.69 4.01 9.36
C ILE A 143 2.16 5.46 9.35
N ALA A 144 1.52 6.35 8.59
CA ALA A 144 1.90 7.76 8.47
C ALA A 144 1.83 8.48 9.82
N GLN A 145 0.86 8.13 10.66
CA GLN A 145 0.65 8.69 12.00
C GLN A 145 1.41 7.92 13.10
N ASN A 146 2.12 6.85 12.75
CA ASN A 146 2.76 5.95 13.71
C ASN A 146 1.79 5.44 14.79
N ARG A 147 0.60 5.04 14.37
CA ARG A 147 -0.49 4.51 15.22
C ARG A 147 -0.98 3.18 14.69
N LEU A 148 -0.12 2.18 14.75
CA LEU A 148 -0.45 0.85 14.28
C LEU A 148 -1.61 0.24 15.08
N PRO A 149 -2.48 -0.58 14.44
CA PRO A 149 -3.51 -1.32 15.14
C PRO A 149 -2.95 -2.23 16.22
N GLY A 150 -3.63 -2.33 17.38
CA GLY A 150 -3.14 -3.06 18.55
C GLY A 150 -2.81 -4.53 18.29
N PHE A 151 -3.43 -5.17 17.30
CA PHE A 151 -3.08 -6.54 16.93
C PHE A 151 -1.68 -6.64 16.32
N VAL A 152 -1.21 -5.62 15.59
CA VAL A 152 0.16 -5.56 15.06
C VAL A 152 1.15 -5.48 16.20
N GLU A 153 0.89 -4.59 17.16
CA GLU A 153 1.70 -4.45 18.37
C GLU A 153 1.78 -5.77 19.15
N THR A 154 0.65 -6.47 19.30
CA THR A 154 0.59 -7.78 19.97
C THR A 154 1.42 -8.83 19.22
N LEU A 155 1.33 -8.91 17.89
CA LEU A 155 2.09 -9.87 17.09
C LEU A 155 3.59 -9.60 17.11
N THR A 156 3.99 -8.34 17.19
CA THR A 156 5.41 -7.93 17.18
C THR A 156 6.02 -7.86 18.59
N ALA A 157 5.23 -7.92 19.66
CA ALA A 157 5.71 -7.98 21.04
C ALA A 157 6.37 -9.32 21.38
N ASP A 158 6.06 -10.40 20.66
CA ASP A 158 6.70 -11.70 20.85
C ASP A 158 8.16 -11.63 20.37
N PRO A 159 9.16 -11.88 21.26
CA PRO A 159 10.57 -11.93 20.86
C PRO A 159 10.85 -12.94 19.73
N GLY A 160 10.07 -14.01 19.65
CA GLY A 160 10.16 -15.00 18.57
C GLY A 160 9.83 -14.44 17.17
N ALA A 161 9.04 -13.36 17.10
CA ALA A 161 8.73 -12.69 15.83
C ALA A 161 9.98 -12.07 15.17
N TRP A 162 11.00 -11.71 15.96
CA TRP A 162 12.24 -11.08 15.51
C TRP A 162 13.40 -12.06 15.33
N ALA A 163 13.22 -13.29 15.77
CA ALA A 163 14.27 -14.31 15.68
C ALA A 163 14.44 -14.80 14.23
N ARG A 164 15.70 -14.82 13.76
CA ARG A 164 16.04 -15.51 12.51
C ARG A 164 15.98 -17.03 12.77
N ARG A 165 15.14 -17.71 12.05
CA ARG A 165 15.08 -19.18 12.05
C ARG A 165 15.90 -19.72 10.90
#